data_a15ef271377af2800cb1903dd7c057cc
#
_entry.id   a15ef271377af2800cb1903dd7c057cc
#
_cell.length_a   1.000
_cell.length_b   1.000
_cell.length_c   1.000
_cell.angle_alpha   90.00
_cell.angle_beta   90.00
_cell.angle_gamma   90.00
#
_symmetry.space_group_name_H-M   'P 1'
#
loop_
_entity.id
_entity.type
_entity.pdbx_description
1 polymer ?
#
loop_
_entity_poly.entity_id
_entity_poly.type
_entity_poly.pdbx_seq_one_letter_code
_entity_poly.pdbx_strand_id
1 'polypeptide(L)' 'MPLIPVDAVNNPHTLAYYERNGFKPLFRRESDEKAFYDICETEELRTRMYYFDLLTY' A
#
# COMPACT_ATOMS: atom_id res chain seq x y z
N MET A 1 -1.20 18.00 -3.73
CA MET A 1 -2.32 17.07 -3.57
C MET A 1 -2.31 16.52 -2.15
N PRO A 2 -3.44 16.55 -1.46
CA PRO A 2 -3.47 16.15 -0.06
C PRO A 2 -3.53 14.62 0.09
N LEU A 3 -2.45 13.95 -0.23
CA LEU A 3 -2.31 12.52 -0.02
C LEU A 3 -1.34 12.26 1.12
N ILE A 4 -1.70 11.36 2.00
CA ILE A 4 -0.85 10.96 3.10
C ILE A 4 -0.36 9.54 2.82
N PRO A 5 0.89 9.37 2.38
CA PRO A 5 1.42 8.03 2.12
C PRO A 5 1.85 7.35 3.42
N VAL A 6 1.63 6.05 3.50
CA VAL A 6 2.09 5.25 4.62
C VAL A 6 2.65 3.92 4.11
N ASP A 7 3.64 3.40 4.81
CA ASP A 7 4.17 2.06 4.56
C ASP A 7 3.51 1.09 5.54
N ALA A 8 2.51 0.36 5.05
CA ALA A 8 1.81 -0.62 5.89
C ALA A 8 2.55 -1.95 5.87
N VAL A 9 2.71 -2.57 7.02
CA VAL A 9 3.29 -3.91 7.08
C VAL A 9 2.43 -4.85 6.24
N ASN A 10 3.07 -5.66 5.41
CA ASN A 10 2.37 -6.57 4.50
C ASN A 10 1.82 -7.77 5.26
N ASN A 11 0.78 -7.54 6.01
CA ASN A 11 0.11 -8.49 6.87
C ASN A 11 -1.40 -8.29 6.71
N PRO A 12 -2.20 -9.35 6.50
CA PRO A 12 -3.63 -9.19 6.28
C PRO A 12 -4.35 -8.38 7.36
N HIS A 13 -3.97 -8.55 8.60
CA HIS A 13 -4.53 -7.78 9.71
C HIS A 13 -4.23 -6.30 9.59
N THR A 14 -2.97 -5.98 9.34
CA THR A 14 -2.52 -4.59 9.22
C THR A 14 -3.16 -3.92 8.02
N LEU A 15 -3.17 -4.60 6.88
CA LEU A 15 -3.75 -4.04 5.66
C LEU A 15 -5.25 -3.81 5.81
N ALA A 16 -5.94 -4.75 6.45
CA ALA A 16 -7.38 -4.59 6.73
C ALA A 16 -7.64 -3.39 7.65
N TYR A 17 -6.76 -3.16 8.61
CA TYR A 17 -6.87 -2.01 9.51
C TYR A 17 -6.80 -0.70 8.71
N TYR A 18 -5.80 -0.58 7.82
CA TYR A 18 -5.66 0.63 7.02
C TYR A 18 -6.85 0.82 6.09
N GLU A 19 -7.31 -0.25 5.43
CA GLU A 19 -8.46 -0.16 4.53
C GLU A 19 -9.72 0.25 5.28
N ARG A 20 -9.90 -0.27 6.49
CA ARG A 20 -11.05 0.07 7.33
C ARG A 20 -11.04 1.54 7.74
N ASN A 21 -9.85 2.13 7.82
CA ASN A 21 -9.69 3.53 8.19
C ASN A 21 -9.62 4.47 6.98
N GLY A 22 -10.01 4.00 5.80
CA GLY A 22 -10.11 4.83 4.62
C GLY A 22 -8.86 4.92 3.77
N PHE A 23 -7.81 4.17 4.12
CA PHE A 23 -6.60 4.10 3.31
C PHE A 23 -6.82 3.17 2.13
N LYS A 24 -6.16 3.45 1.03
CA LYS A 24 -6.24 2.65 -0.18
C LYS A 24 -4.85 2.25 -0.64
N PRO A 25 -4.71 1.07 -1.27
CA PRO A 25 -3.41 0.66 -1.79
C PRO A 25 -3.03 1.56 -2.97
N LEU A 26 -1.79 2.02 -2.97
CA LEU A 26 -1.27 2.86 -4.05
C LEU A 26 -1.12 2.03 -5.34
N PHE A 27 -0.72 0.78 -5.21
CA PHE A 27 -0.58 -0.13 -6.33
C PHE A 27 -1.67 -1.18 -6.27
N ARG A 28 -2.28 -1.48 -7.43
CA ARG A 28 -3.35 -2.47 -7.50
C ARG A 28 -2.88 -3.86 -7.11
N ARG A 29 -1.67 -4.22 -7.55
CA ARG A 29 -1.13 -5.57 -7.36
C ARG A 29 0.26 -5.47 -6.79
N GLU A 30 0.64 -6.50 -6.02
CA GLU A 30 2.00 -6.59 -5.49
C GLU A 30 3.05 -6.58 -6.59
N SER A 31 2.76 -7.22 -7.73
CA SER A 31 3.70 -7.25 -8.85
C SER A 31 3.97 -5.84 -9.38
N ASP A 32 2.98 -4.98 -9.40
CA ASP A 32 3.17 -3.59 -9.83
C ASP A 32 4.06 -2.83 -8.87
N GLU A 33 3.87 -3.05 -7.59
CA GLU A 33 4.68 -2.41 -6.56
C GLU A 33 6.12 -2.92 -6.59
N LYS A 34 6.29 -4.23 -6.78
CA LYS A 34 7.62 -4.82 -6.93
C LYS A 34 8.37 -4.24 -8.13
N ALA A 35 7.66 -4.07 -9.25
CA ALA A 35 8.25 -3.47 -10.44
C ALA A 35 8.68 -2.03 -10.19
N PHE A 36 7.90 -1.29 -9.42
CA PHE A 36 8.23 0.09 -9.08
C PHE A 36 9.51 0.18 -8.26
N TYR A 37 9.72 -0.76 -7.33
CA TYR A 37 10.91 -0.78 -6.49
C TYR A 37 12.06 -1.59 -7.09
N ASP A 38 11.87 -2.15 -8.27
CA ASP A 38 12.87 -3.02 -8.93
C ASP A 38 13.21 -4.24 -8.06
N ILE A 39 12.18 -4.82 -7.47
CA ILE A 39 12.29 -6.01 -6.64
C ILE A 39 11.92 -7.24 -7.46
N CYS A 40 12.67 -8.33 -7.27
CA CYS A 40 12.41 -9.58 -7.97
C CYS A 40 11.01 -10.12 -7.62
N GLU A 41 10.30 -10.65 -8.61
CA GLU A 41 8.95 -11.18 -8.42
C GLU A 41 8.89 -12.33 -7.41
N THR A 42 9.99 -13.04 -7.23
CA THR A 42 10.05 -14.15 -6.27
C THR A 42 10.23 -13.69 -4.83
N GLU A 43 10.55 -12.42 -4.62
CA GLU A 43 10.70 -11.87 -3.28
C GLU A 43 9.36 -11.36 -2.77
N GLU A 44 9.14 -11.50 -1.46
CA GLU A 44 7.94 -10.99 -0.82
C GLU A 44 8.16 -9.55 -0.38
N LEU A 45 7.12 -8.74 -0.55
CA LEU A 45 7.14 -7.38 -0.04
C LEU A 45 6.95 -7.40 1.48
N ARG A 46 7.81 -6.69 2.18
CA ARG A 46 7.67 -6.54 3.64
C ARG A 46 6.63 -5.51 4.00
N THR A 47 6.46 -4.50 3.16
CA THR A 47 5.49 -3.44 3.35
C THR A 47 4.75 -3.19 2.05
N ARG A 48 3.54 -2.66 2.19
CA ARG A 48 2.74 -2.20 1.04
C ARG A 48 2.51 -0.71 1.20
N MET A 49 2.57 0.02 0.10
CA MET A 49 2.33 1.45 0.13
C MET A 49 0.85 1.74 0.02
N TYR A 50 0.32 2.43 1.02
CA TYR A 50 -1.07 2.87 1.06
C TYR A 50 -1.10 4.39 1.11
N TYR A 51 -2.24 4.97 0.83
CA TYR A 51 -2.42 6.41 0.91
C TYR A 51 -3.80 6.75 1.44
N PHE A 52 -3.89 7.92 2.05
CA PHE A 52 -5.16 8.49 2.48
C PHE A 52 -5.41 9.75 1.66
N ASP A 53 -6.55 9.81 0.96
CA ASP A 53 -6.91 10.93 0.12
C ASP A 53 -7.84 11.86 0.90
N LEU A 54 -7.31 13.01 1.29
CA LEU A 54 -8.06 13.98 2.08
C LEU A 54 -9.17 14.65 1.27
N LEU A 55 -9.10 14.61 -0.06
CA LEU A 55 -10.13 15.22 -0.90
C LEU A 55 -11.42 14.41 -0.96
N THR A 56 -11.32 13.10 -0.76
CA THR A 56 -12.49 12.22 -0.81
C THR A 56 -13.11 11.99 0.56
N TYR A 57 -12.53 12.55 1.59
CA TYR A 57 -12.98 12.36 2.96
C TYR A 57 -14.12 13.32 3.35
#